data_862035efd5a38bf73cac700c0f85de54
#
_entry.id   862035efd5a38bf73cac700c0f85de54
#
_cell.length_a   1.000
_cell.length_b   1.000
_cell.length_c   1.000
_cell.angle_alpha   90.00
_cell.angle_beta   90.00
_cell.angle_gamma   90.00
#
_symmetry.space_group_name_H-M   'P 1'
#
loop_
_entity.id
_entity.type
_entity.pdbx_description
1 polymer ?
#
loop_
_entity_poly.entity_id
_entity_poly.type
_entity_poly.pdbx_seq_one_letter_code
_entity_poly.pdbx_strand_id
1 'polypeptide(L)'
;MRLLDASMLASSGSFTAAAPVQREIKWHVTDDDGHEKEFSAIVYVRKKSFATVNTEAKFQANDGVMVARICASIVDEHGKPLFTPEDLMGNSGRELAEDEVEHGPICESLGMALLAAIWEVNGLSKKPDPKLLLKKTNSGANSSSPESAEKQ
;
A
#
# COMPACT_ATOMS: atom_id res chain seq x y z
N MET A 1 -30.20 12.64 19.25
CA MET A 1 -28.90 12.64 18.55
C MET A 1 -28.15 13.93 18.83
N ARG A 2 -26.89 13.84 19.09
CA ARG A 2 -26.07 14.97 19.49
C ARG A 2 -25.33 15.55 18.28
N LEU A 3 -25.18 16.88 18.25
CA LEU A 3 -24.42 17.51 17.17
C LEU A 3 -22.94 17.24 17.35
N LEU A 4 -22.25 17.07 16.23
CA LEU A 4 -20.81 16.84 16.24
C LEU A 4 -20.07 18.09 16.69
N ASP A 5 -19.15 17.92 17.65
CA ASP A 5 -18.31 19.02 18.13
C ASP A 5 -16.89 18.50 18.44
N ALA A 6 -15.99 19.43 18.71
CA ALA A 6 -14.59 19.10 18.96
C ALA A 6 -14.42 18.18 20.16
N SER A 7 -15.25 18.34 21.19
CA SER A 7 -15.19 17.50 22.38
C SER A 7 -15.50 16.03 22.05
N MET A 8 -16.48 15.82 21.20
CA MET A 8 -16.81 14.46 20.74
C MET A 8 -15.67 13.84 19.97
N LEU A 9 -15.01 14.63 19.12
CA LEU A 9 -13.88 14.13 18.34
C LEU A 9 -12.76 13.65 19.27
N ALA A 10 -12.44 14.46 20.28
CA ALA A 10 -11.37 14.12 21.20
C ALA A 10 -11.74 12.90 22.05
N SER A 11 -12.95 12.89 22.62
CA SER A 11 -13.34 11.83 23.55
C SER A 11 -13.66 10.51 22.87
N SER A 12 -14.03 10.53 21.59
CA SER A 12 -14.36 9.31 20.85
C SER A 12 -13.13 8.64 20.23
N GLY A 13 -11.96 9.26 20.32
CA GLY A 13 -10.77 8.71 19.67
C GLY A 13 -10.78 8.88 18.16
N SER A 14 -11.50 9.90 17.67
CA SER A 14 -11.65 10.12 16.24
C SER A 14 -10.44 10.75 15.57
N PHE A 15 -9.49 11.27 16.35
CA PHE A 15 -8.24 11.75 15.80
C PHE A 15 -7.25 10.61 15.69
N THR A 16 -6.63 10.48 14.52
CA THR A 16 -5.64 9.43 14.27
C THR A 16 -4.28 9.84 14.85
N ALA A 17 -3.61 8.91 15.52
CA ALA A 17 -2.27 9.17 16.03
C ALA A 17 -1.31 9.46 14.87
N ALA A 18 -0.47 10.50 15.05
CA ALA A 18 0.43 10.94 14.00
C ALA A 18 1.66 10.03 13.83
N ALA A 19 2.08 9.36 14.91
CA ALA A 19 3.29 8.55 14.86
C ALA A 19 3.13 7.33 13.96
N PRO A 20 4.07 7.09 13.03
CA PRO A 20 4.00 5.91 12.19
C PRO A 20 4.34 4.65 12.98
N VAL A 21 3.90 3.52 12.51
CA VAL A 21 4.10 2.22 13.15
C VAL A 21 5.21 1.46 12.45
N GLN A 22 6.16 0.97 13.24
CA GLN A 22 7.29 0.22 12.69
C GLN A 22 6.87 -1.21 12.37
N ARG A 23 7.31 -1.70 11.19
CA ARG A 23 7.06 -3.08 10.78
C ARG A 23 8.26 -3.64 10.05
N GLU A 24 8.48 -4.92 10.24
CA GLU A 24 9.48 -5.66 9.45
C GLU A 24 8.79 -6.20 8.21
N ILE A 25 9.47 -6.04 7.05
CA ILE A 25 9.00 -6.65 5.80
C ILE A 25 10.08 -7.60 5.30
N LYS A 26 9.65 -8.61 4.56
CA LYS A 26 10.54 -9.57 3.92
C LYS A 26 10.11 -9.72 2.46
N TRP A 27 11.09 -9.77 1.58
CA TRP A 27 10.81 -9.98 0.17
C TRP A 27 11.95 -10.79 -0.43
N HIS A 28 11.76 -11.26 -1.64
CA HIS A 28 12.78 -12.02 -2.33
C HIS A 28 13.03 -11.46 -3.71
N VAL A 29 14.26 -11.67 -4.19
CA VAL A 29 14.70 -11.24 -5.51
C VAL A 29 15.35 -12.43 -6.18
N THR A 30 14.98 -12.67 -7.44
CA THR A 30 15.63 -13.72 -8.24
C THR A 30 16.72 -13.07 -9.08
N ASP A 31 17.95 -13.56 -8.96
CA ASP A 31 19.05 -13.00 -9.73
C ASP A 31 19.10 -13.58 -11.15
N ASP A 32 20.06 -13.11 -11.94
CA ASP A 32 20.17 -13.51 -13.34
C ASP A 32 20.45 -15.01 -13.51
N ASP A 33 21.01 -15.65 -12.49
CA ASP A 33 21.29 -17.09 -12.51
C ASP A 33 20.12 -17.92 -12.04
N GLY A 34 19.00 -17.29 -11.72
CA GLY A 34 17.82 -17.96 -11.24
C GLY A 34 17.84 -18.28 -9.75
N HIS A 35 18.81 -17.77 -9.02
CA HIS A 35 18.87 -17.98 -7.58
C HIS A 35 18.02 -16.95 -6.86
N GLU A 36 17.24 -17.44 -5.89
CA GLU A 36 16.37 -16.58 -5.09
C GLU A 36 17.09 -16.15 -3.84
N LYS A 37 17.07 -14.85 -3.56
CA LYS A 37 17.66 -14.27 -2.35
C LYS A 37 16.57 -13.58 -1.55
N GLU A 38 16.58 -13.80 -0.24
CA GLU A 38 15.61 -13.18 0.65
C GLU A 38 16.24 -11.99 1.35
N PHE A 39 15.48 -10.92 1.44
CA PHE A 39 15.89 -9.69 2.13
C PHE A 39 14.84 -9.32 3.17
N SER A 40 15.25 -8.57 4.16
CA SER A 40 14.34 -8.02 5.14
C SER A 40 14.76 -6.60 5.49
N ALA A 41 13.78 -5.81 5.91
CA ALA A 41 14.03 -4.42 6.30
C ALA A 41 12.92 -3.96 7.21
N ILE A 42 13.18 -2.84 7.88
CA ILE A 42 12.17 -2.19 8.72
C ILE A 42 11.60 -1.03 7.94
N VAL A 43 10.27 -0.92 7.96
CA VAL A 43 9.58 0.22 7.37
C VAL A 43 8.66 0.83 8.40
N TYR A 44 8.32 2.10 8.20
CA TYR A 44 7.35 2.81 9.03
C TYR A 44 6.09 3.02 8.21
N VAL A 45 4.97 2.67 8.80
CA VAL A 45 3.68 2.72 8.13
C VAL A 45 2.78 3.73 8.83
N ARG A 46 2.26 4.66 8.06
CA ARG A 46 1.35 5.67 8.59
C ARG A 46 -0.02 5.03 8.87
N LYS A 47 -0.60 5.36 10.01
CA LYS A 47 -1.96 4.93 10.30
C LYS A 47 -2.92 5.61 9.36
N LYS A 48 -3.89 4.86 8.86
CA LYS A 48 -4.83 5.40 7.89
C LYS A 48 -5.73 6.44 8.55
N SER A 49 -5.75 7.62 7.93
CA SER A 49 -6.53 8.76 8.40
C SER A 49 -7.15 9.42 7.18
N PHE A 50 -7.96 10.43 7.41
CA PHE A 50 -8.50 11.22 6.31
C PHE A 50 -7.37 11.88 5.52
N ALA A 51 -6.31 12.31 6.20
CA ALA A 51 -5.14 12.89 5.53
C ALA A 51 -4.46 11.89 4.60
N THR A 52 -4.32 10.63 5.07
CA THR A 52 -3.71 9.59 4.24
C THR A 52 -4.57 9.29 3.01
N VAL A 53 -5.87 9.21 3.18
CA VAL A 53 -6.81 8.98 2.07
C VAL A 53 -6.74 10.14 1.07
N ASN A 54 -6.65 11.36 1.57
CA ASN A 54 -6.55 12.56 0.73
C ASN A 54 -5.26 12.54 -0.09
N THR A 55 -4.14 12.15 0.53
CA THR A 55 -2.86 12.01 -0.16
C THR A 55 -2.93 10.91 -1.21
N GLU A 56 -3.52 9.77 -0.86
CA GLU A 56 -3.73 8.67 -1.78
C GLU A 56 -4.49 9.10 -3.03
N ALA A 57 -5.57 9.87 -2.84
CA ALA A 57 -6.40 10.33 -3.93
C ALA A 57 -5.61 11.20 -4.93
N LYS A 58 -4.66 11.98 -4.44
CA LYS A 58 -3.84 12.84 -5.31
C LYS A 58 -2.95 12.02 -6.24
N PHE A 59 -2.43 10.90 -5.76
CA PHE A 59 -1.58 10.04 -6.59
C PHE A 59 -2.39 9.11 -7.48
N GLN A 60 -3.56 8.69 -7.02
CA GLN A 60 -4.34 7.65 -7.68
C GLN A 60 -4.73 8.01 -9.12
N ALA A 61 -5.00 9.27 -9.37
CA ALA A 61 -5.43 9.71 -10.70
C ALA A 61 -4.40 9.42 -11.79
N ASN A 62 -3.11 9.49 -11.46
CA ASN A 62 -2.05 9.33 -12.44
C ASN A 62 -1.30 8.00 -12.30
N ASP A 63 -1.25 7.44 -11.10
CA ASP A 63 -0.30 6.37 -10.79
C ASP A 63 -0.95 5.05 -10.39
N GLY A 64 -2.25 5.04 -10.18
CA GLY A 64 -2.98 3.84 -9.78
C GLY A 64 -3.05 3.63 -8.28
N VAL A 65 -3.92 2.71 -7.87
CA VAL A 65 -4.28 2.52 -6.46
C VAL A 65 -3.11 2.01 -5.61
N MET A 66 -2.38 1.03 -6.12
CA MET A 66 -1.29 0.42 -5.33
C MET A 66 -0.13 1.38 -5.12
N VAL A 67 0.27 2.08 -6.18
CA VAL A 67 1.32 3.08 -6.09
C VAL A 67 0.91 4.20 -5.13
N ALA A 68 -0.33 4.69 -5.29
CA ALA A 68 -0.87 5.75 -4.43
C ALA A 68 -0.83 5.34 -2.95
N ARG A 69 -1.22 4.11 -2.66
CA ARG A 69 -1.25 3.60 -1.29
C ARG A 69 0.14 3.54 -0.67
N ILE A 70 1.11 3.03 -1.41
CA ILE A 70 2.48 2.93 -0.91
C ILE A 70 3.06 4.33 -0.69
N CYS A 71 2.90 5.24 -1.65
CA CYS A 71 3.43 6.60 -1.53
C CYS A 71 2.81 7.35 -0.36
N ALA A 72 1.52 7.14 -0.09
CA ALA A 72 0.83 7.84 0.99
C ALA A 72 1.09 7.24 2.36
N SER A 73 1.42 5.95 2.44
CA SER A 73 1.43 5.21 3.70
C SER A 73 2.81 4.82 4.20
N ILE A 74 3.77 4.61 3.33
CA ILE A 74 5.13 4.23 3.74
C ILE A 74 5.96 5.50 3.91
N VAL A 75 6.49 5.67 5.10
CA VAL A 75 7.19 6.91 5.48
C VAL A 75 8.52 6.56 6.14
N ASP A 76 9.34 7.57 6.38
CA ASP A 76 10.55 7.39 7.17
C ASP A 76 10.22 7.51 8.66
N GLU A 77 11.21 7.41 9.51
CA GLU A 77 11.01 7.46 10.96
C GLU A 77 10.46 8.81 11.44
N HIS A 78 10.58 9.86 10.62
CA HIS A 78 10.07 11.18 10.92
C HIS A 78 8.69 11.45 10.30
N GLY A 79 8.13 10.46 9.63
CA GLY A 79 6.82 10.59 9.01
C GLY A 79 6.80 11.22 7.64
N LYS A 80 7.97 11.38 7.01
CA LYS A 80 8.06 11.92 5.66
C LYS A 80 7.92 10.80 4.63
N PRO A 81 7.29 11.06 3.48
CA PRO A 81 7.17 10.03 2.45
C PRO A 81 8.52 9.44 2.05
N LEU A 82 8.57 8.13 1.98
CA LEU A 82 9.80 7.42 1.62
C LEU A 82 9.91 7.23 0.11
N PHE A 83 8.80 7.05 -0.58
CA PHE A 83 8.76 6.76 -2.00
C PHE A 83 7.97 7.78 -2.80
N THR A 84 8.46 8.08 -4.00
CA THR A 84 7.67 8.75 -5.02
C THR A 84 7.15 7.67 -5.98
N PRO A 85 6.15 7.99 -6.82
CA PRO A 85 5.70 7.03 -7.82
C PRO A 85 6.84 6.53 -8.72
N GLU A 86 7.77 7.42 -9.04
CA GLU A 86 8.91 7.09 -9.88
C GLU A 86 9.85 6.09 -9.22
N ASP A 87 10.04 6.20 -7.90
CA ASP A 87 10.84 5.22 -7.16
C ASP A 87 10.24 3.82 -7.32
N LEU A 88 8.93 3.71 -7.38
CA LEU A 88 8.23 2.44 -7.46
C LEU A 88 8.13 1.91 -8.89
N MET A 89 7.92 2.80 -9.85
CA MET A 89 7.61 2.42 -11.23
C MET A 89 8.77 2.58 -12.19
N GLY A 90 9.89 3.14 -11.72
CA GLY A 90 11.07 3.35 -12.56
C GLY A 90 11.10 4.75 -13.15
N ASN A 91 12.30 5.17 -13.52
CA ASN A 91 12.54 6.51 -14.02
C ASN A 91 13.14 6.54 -15.43
N SER A 92 13.12 5.43 -16.13
CA SER A 92 13.75 5.32 -17.45
C SER A 92 12.98 6.01 -18.57
N GLY A 93 11.79 6.53 -18.28
CA GLY A 93 10.94 7.17 -19.30
C GLY A 93 11.20 8.65 -19.50
N ARG A 94 12.21 9.22 -18.84
CA ARG A 94 12.48 10.65 -18.93
C ARG A 94 13.98 10.93 -18.92
N GLU A 95 14.33 12.16 -19.19
CA GLU A 95 15.72 12.62 -19.10
C GLU A 95 16.11 12.72 -17.62
N LEU A 96 17.26 12.15 -17.28
CA LEU A 96 17.73 12.12 -15.90
C LEU A 96 18.79 13.17 -15.67
N ALA A 97 18.86 13.70 -14.45
CA ALA A 97 19.91 14.59 -14.04
C ALA A 97 21.24 13.82 -13.93
N GLU A 98 22.35 14.53 -13.90
CA GLU A 98 23.69 13.94 -13.89
C GLU A 98 23.91 13.00 -12.71
N ASP A 99 23.33 13.34 -11.56
CA ASP A 99 23.49 12.55 -10.33
C ASP A 99 22.42 11.49 -10.14
N GLU A 100 21.46 11.41 -11.04
CA GLU A 100 20.39 10.40 -10.96
C GLU A 100 20.83 9.11 -11.61
N VAL A 101 20.43 7.99 -10.98
CA VAL A 101 20.69 6.66 -11.50
C VAL A 101 19.42 6.11 -12.13
N GLU A 102 19.52 5.62 -13.33
CA GLU A 102 18.38 5.01 -14.00
C GLU A 102 18.04 3.69 -13.34
N HIS A 103 16.74 3.44 -13.10
CA HIS A 103 16.29 2.18 -12.55
C HIS A 103 14.90 1.84 -13.08
N GLY A 104 14.57 0.55 -13.07
CA GLY A 104 13.24 0.09 -13.43
C GLY A 104 12.30 0.08 -12.22
N PRO A 105 11.12 -0.51 -12.39
CA PRO A 105 10.17 -0.67 -11.28
C PRO A 105 10.74 -1.59 -10.20
N ILE A 106 10.24 -1.43 -8.97
CA ILE A 106 10.60 -2.36 -7.91
C ILE A 106 10.03 -3.74 -8.23
N CYS A 107 10.61 -4.79 -7.65
CA CYS A 107 10.11 -6.14 -7.89
C CYS A 107 8.75 -6.35 -7.22
N GLU A 108 7.97 -7.26 -7.78
CA GLU A 108 6.63 -7.56 -7.28
C GLU A 108 6.63 -7.95 -5.81
N SER A 109 7.57 -8.79 -5.41
CA SER A 109 7.66 -9.28 -4.04
C SER A 109 7.80 -8.13 -3.03
N LEU A 110 8.65 -7.15 -3.33
CA LEU A 110 8.79 -5.97 -2.46
C LEU A 110 7.52 -5.14 -2.43
N GLY A 111 6.94 -4.88 -3.60
CA GLY A 111 5.69 -4.12 -3.67
C GLY A 111 4.58 -4.75 -2.85
N MET A 112 4.42 -6.06 -2.96
CA MET A 112 3.40 -6.79 -2.20
C MET A 112 3.70 -6.82 -0.70
N ALA A 113 4.98 -6.90 -0.32
CA ALA A 113 5.36 -6.85 1.09
C ALA A 113 5.01 -5.49 1.71
N LEU A 114 5.22 -4.41 0.97
CA LEU A 114 4.86 -3.06 1.43
C LEU A 114 3.35 -2.92 1.60
N LEU A 115 2.58 -3.41 0.65
CA LEU A 115 1.11 -3.37 0.75
C LEU A 115 0.60 -4.20 1.92
N ALA A 116 1.19 -5.37 2.14
CA ALA A 116 0.82 -6.23 3.26
C ALA A 116 1.07 -5.53 4.61
N ALA A 117 2.20 -4.83 4.73
CA ALA A 117 2.52 -4.08 5.95
C ALA A 117 1.49 -2.97 6.20
N ILE A 118 1.07 -2.29 5.13
CA ILE A 118 0.06 -1.23 5.24
C ILE A 118 -1.27 -1.80 5.76
N TRP A 119 -1.69 -2.92 5.21
CA TRP A 119 -2.92 -3.58 5.63
C TRP A 119 -2.85 -4.05 7.07
N GLU A 120 -1.71 -4.63 7.44
CA GLU A 120 -1.51 -5.12 8.79
C GLU A 120 -1.62 -4.02 9.85
N VAL A 121 -0.97 -2.90 9.59
CA VAL A 121 -0.98 -1.77 10.52
C VAL A 121 -2.36 -1.14 10.63
N ASN A 122 -3.07 -1.06 9.53
CA ASN A 122 -4.33 -0.32 9.49
C ASN A 122 -5.55 -1.15 9.82
N GLY A 123 -5.37 -2.43 10.08
CA GLY A 123 -6.48 -3.30 10.41
C GLY A 123 -7.57 -3.26 9.37
N LEU A 124 -7.20 -3.11 8.11
CA LEU A 124 -8.15 -3.07 7.02
C LEU A 124 -8.68 -4.47 6.83
N SER A 125 -9.57 -4.84 7.74
CA SER A 125 -9.99 -6.19 7.94
C SER A 125 -8.77 -7.08 8.21
N LYS A 126 -8.90 -8.34 8.06
CA LYS A 126 -7.80 -9.28 8.26
C LYS A 126 -6.78 -9.09 7.15
N LYS A 127 -5.53 -9.47 7.42
CA LYS A 127 -4.52 -9.56 6.40
C LYS A 127 -5.13 -10.29 5.21
N PRO A 128 -5.09 -9.71 4.01
CA PRO A 128 -5.76 -10.33 2.88
C PRO A 128 -5.13 -11.67 2.54
N ASP A 129 -6.00 -12.67 2.45
CA ASP A 129 -5.59 -13.97 1.96
C ASP A 129 -5.42 -13.83 0.45
N PRO A 130 -4.25 -14.16 -0.10
CA PRO A 130 -4.04 -14.08 -1.55
C PRO A 130 -5.08 -14.85 -2.34
N LYS A 131 -5.57 -15.95 -1.80
CA LYS A 131 -6.62 -16.74 -2.44
C LYS A 131 -7.93 -15.98 -2.52
N LEU A 132 -8.26 -15.23 -1.48
CA LEU A 132 -9.48 -14.42 -1.48
C LEU A 132 -9.38 -13.25 -2.45
N LEU A 133 -8.21 -12.65 -2.58
CA LEU A 133 -8.00 -11.58 -3.54
C LEU A 133 -8.17 -12.08 -4.97
N LEU A 134 -7.60 -13.22 -5.28
CA LEU A 134 -7.75 -13.83 -6.59
C LEU A 134 -9.20 -14.19 -6.88
N LYS A 135 -9.88 -14.76 -5.89
CA LYS A 135 -11.28 -15.13 -5.99
C LYS A 135 -12.15 -13.91 -6.26
N LYS A 136 -11.90 -12.80 -5.57
CA LYS A 136 -12.62 -11.54 -5.79
C LYS A 136 -12.42 -11.04 -7.21
N THR A 137 -11.21 -11.11 -7.70
CA THR A 137 -10.90 -10.66 -9.04
C THR A 137 -11.65 -11.49 -10.07
N ASN A 138 -11.69 -12.79 -9.88
CA ASN A 138 -12.38 -13.68 -10.80
C ASN A 138 -13.89 -13.51 -10.71
N SER A 139 -14.42 -13.30 -9.53
CA SER A 139 -15.87 -13.17 -9.36
C SER A 139 -16.41 -11.83 -9.80
N GLY A 140 -15.54 -10.89 -10.05
CA GLY A 140 -15.96 -9.63 -10.64
C GLY A 140 -16.58 -9.84 -11.98
N ALA A 141 -16.35 -10.95 -12.56
CA ALA A 141 -16.97 -11.34 -13.81
C ALA A 141 -18.26 -12.09 -13.61
N ASN A 142 -18.60 -12.62 -12.52
CA ASN A 142 -19.71 -13.40 -12.35
C ASN A 142 -20.54 -13.18 -11.26
N SER A 143 -20.86 -13.19 -11.03
CA SER A 143 -21.46 -13.15 -10.20
C SER A 143 -22.30 -13.64 -9.79
N SER A 144 -22.62 -14.07 -9.96
CA SER A 144 -23.25 -14.58 -9.65
C SER A 144 -23.49 -15.43 -9.37
N SER A 145 -23.62 -15.83 -9.32
CA SER A 145 -23.98 -16.45 -9.14
C SER A 145 -24.09 -17.37 -8.88
N PRO A 146 -24.44 -17.61 -8.89
CA PRO A 146 -24.77 -18.26 -8.75
C PRO A 146 -24.79 -19.11 -8.50
N GLU A 147 -25.10 -19.13 -8.52
CA GLU A 147 -25.30 -19.41 -8.72
C GLU A 147 -25.30 -19.86 -8.64
N SER A 148 -25.64 -19.82 -8.73
CA SER A 148 -25.95 -19.81 -9.09
C SER A 148 -26.00 -20.40 -9.09
N ALA A 149 -26.32 -20.53 -9.09
CA ALA A 149 -26.64 -20.61 -9.39
C ALA A 149 -26.65 -21.46 -9.28
N GLU A 150 -26.88 -21.68 -9.24
CA GLU A 150 -27.08 -21.95 -9.42
C GLU A 150 -27.03 -22.46 -9.28
N LYS A 151 -27.32 -22.71 -9.32
CA LYS A 151 -27.52 -22.73 -9.42
C LYS A 151 -27.54 -22.91 -9.27
N GLN A 152 -27.81 -23.10 -9.26
CA GLN A 152 -28.04 -22.75 -9.30
C GLN A 152 -28.04 -22.74 -9.24
#